data_bfdf9aa41f2d1bf7dbf8c0927bd7d8cb
#
_entry.id   bfdf9aa41f2d1bf7dbf8c0927bd7d8cb
#
_cell.length_a   1.000
_cell.length_b   1.000
_cell.length_c   1.000
_cell.angle_alpha   90.00
_cell.angle_beta   90.00
_cell.angle_gamma   90.00
#
_symmetry.space_group_name_H-M   'P 1'
#
loop_
_entity.id
_entity.type
_entity.pdbx_description
1 polymer ?
#
loop_
_entity_poly.entity_id
_entity_poly.type
_entity_poly.pdbx_seq_one_letter_code
_entity_poly.pdbx_strand_id
1 'polypeptide(L)'
;MAVQAQLLERRDPRAIQALMPAWRWFYRHYFRASSDGWHHLPATGAFLAVGSHNGGLAAPDTHMLAYDWFRRYGTRQPAYGLMHPRAFESPELARQLVQFGAIPAEPRIAIAALRRQAAVLVYPGGAQDVFRPYSQRHCIELAGQTGFIKLALREAVPIVPAISVGAHETLAVLTDCQDHIEQLERWHFPGINWAVDGVFPIYLGLPWGLACGPAVNFPLPARIHLRWCKPIYFERYGRAAASDRRYVADCYEQVRRAMQRSLDALVRERHAHHGWLGGVLPALPGGDPT
;
A
#
# COMPACT_ATOMS: atom_id res chain seq x y z
N MET A 1 -20.23 15.84 7.77
CA MET A 1 -19.26 15.79 8.89
C MET A 1 -19.63 14.77 9.97
N ALA A 2 -20.88 14.67 10.41
CA ALA A 2 -21.29 13.68 11.43
C ALA A 2 -21.11 12.22 10.97
N VAL A 3 -21.49 11.89 9.74
CA VAL A 3 -21.36 10.50 9.19
C VAL A 3 -19.90 10.07 9.09
N GLN A 4 -18.99 10.94 8.63
CA GLN A 4 -17.56 10.63 8.53
C GLN A 4 -16.94 10.44 9.93
N ALA A 5 -17.35 11.26 10.89
CA ALA A 5 -16.92 11.13 12.27
C ALA A 5 -17.34 9.79 12.86
N GLN A 6 -18.58 9.38 12.66
CA GLN A 6 -19.12 8.11 13.13
C GLN A 6 -18.44 6.90 12.49
N LEU A 7 -18.03 7.01 11.21
CA LEU A 7 -17.27 5.94 10.54
C LEU A 7 -15.92 5.73 11.21
N LEU A 8 -15.18 6.82 11.47
CA LEU A 8 -13.85 6.73 12.09
C LEU A 8 -13.88 6.19 13.53
N GLU A 9 -15.00 6.38 14.24
CA GLU A 9 -15.20 5.87 15.61
C GLU A 9 -15.44 4.35 15.67
N ARG A 10 -15.78 3.73 14.53
CA ARG A 10 -15.96 2.28 14.45
C ARG A 10 -14.64 1.49 14.46
N ARG A 11 -13.50 2.17 14.33
CA ARG A 11 -12.19 1.53 14.50
C ARG A 11 -12.08 0.98 15.93
N ASP A 12 -11.80 -0.31 16.04
CA ASP A 12 -11.77 -1.01 17.32
C ASP A 12 -10.33 -1.45 17.68
N PRO A 13 -9.70 -0.81 18.66
CA PRO A 13 -8.37 -1.23 19.14
C PRO A 13 -8.30 -2.67 19.63
N ARG A 14 -9.41 -3.22 20.13
CA ARG A 14 -9.47 -4.61 20.63
C ARG A 14 -9.46 -5.60 19.47
N ALA A 15 -10.23 -5.31 18.40
CA ALA A 15 -10.22 -6.11 17.17
C ALA A 15 -8.82 -6.13 16.55
N ILE A 16 -8.13 -4.98 16.47
CA ILE A 16 -6.75 -4.89 16.00
C ILE A 16 -5.83 -5.73 16.90
N GLN A 17 -5.97 -5.62 18.22
CA GLN A 17 -5.15 -6.37 19.19
C GLN A 17 -5.32 -7.88 19.04
N ALA A 18 -6.52 -8.34 18.71
CA ALA A 18 -6.80 -9.77 18.47
C ALA A 18 -6.06 -10.32 17.23
N LEU A 19 -5.79 -9.47 16.23
CA LEU A 19 -5.01 -9.85 15.03
C LEU A 19 -3.49 -9.84 15.24
N MET A 20 -2.99 -9.13 16.25
CA MET A 20 -1.55 -8.95 16.46
C MET A 20 -0.77 -10.27 16.57
N PRO A 21 -1.27 -11.36 17.22
CA PRO A 21 -0.55 -12.64 17.27
C PRO A 21 -0.38 -13.28 15.89
N ALA A 22 -1.43 -13.26 15.05
CA ALA A 22 -1.36 -13.80 13.69
C ALA A 22 -0.42 -12.95 12.81
N TRP A 23 -0.54 -11.64 12.84
CA TRP A 23 0.37 -10.74 12.12
C TRP A 23 1.82 -10.90 12.58
N ARG A 24 2.05 -11.11 13.89
CA ARG A 24 3.40 -11.38 14.43
C ARG A 24 3.99 -12.65 13.83
N TRP A 25 3.19 -13.69 13.69
CA TRP A 25 3.64 -14.94 13.10
C TRP A 25 4.02 -14.74 11.62
N PHE A 26 3.15 -14.10 10.82
CA PHE A 26 3.45 -13.76 9.43
C PHE A 26 4.69 -12.89 9.32
N TYR A 27 4.81 -11.86 10.15
CA TYR A 27 5.94 -10.94 10.18
C TYR A 27 7.26 -11.67 10.43
N ARG A 28 7.30 -12.53 11.44
CA ARG A 28 8.53 -13.19 11.89
C ARG A 28 8.91 -14.40 11.08
N HIS A 29 7.93 -15.26 10.76
CA HIS A 29 8.19 -16.60 10.25
C HIS A 29 7.89 -16.72 8.76
N TYR A 30 6.78 -16.17 8.29
CA TYR A 30 6.36 -16.33 6.91
C TYR A 30 7.06 -15.35 5.97
N PHE A 31 6.92 -14.04 6.23
CA PHE A 31 7.54 -13.00 5.42
C PHE A 31 8.91 -12.58 5.93
N ARG A 32 9.31 -13.00 7.13
CA ARG A 32 10.58 -12.60 7.74
C ARG A 32 10.83 -11.11 7.55
N ALA A 33 9.77 -10.35 7.85
CA ALA A 33 9.71 -8.94 7.56
C ALA A 33 10.60 -8.12 8.49
N SER A 34 11.11 -7.03 7.98
CA SER A 34 11.88 -6.04 8.72
C SER A 34 11.47 -4.63 8.30
N SER A 35 11.73 -3.66 9.13
CA SER A 35 11.43 -2.27 8.81
C SER A 35 12.42 -1.29 9.40
N ASP A 36 12.62 -0.18 8.72
CA ASP A 36 13.46 0.92 9.16
C ASP A 36 12.87 2.31 8.88
N GLY A 37 13.65 3.36 9.13
CA GLY A 37 13.24 4.74 8.85
C GLY A 37 12.21 5.32 9.82
N TRP A 38 11.87 4.65 10.90
CA TRP A 38 10.85 5.08 11.87
C TRP A 38 11.12 6.45 12.50
N HIS A 39 12.39 6.85 12.59
CA HIS A 39 12.81 8.16 13.07
C HIS A 39 12.45 9.31 12.12
N HIS A 40 12.04 9.01 10.91
CA HIS A 40 11.55 10.00 9.96
C HIS A 40 10.10 10.41 10.19
N LEU A 41 9.33 9.60 10.95
CA LEU A 41 7.93 9.92 11.20
C LEU A 41 7.79 11.19 12.06
N PRO A 42 6.85 12.08 11.73
CA PRO A 42 6.56 13.21 12.60
C PRO A 42 6.23 12.74 14.02
N ALA A 43 6.85 13.35 15.01
CA ALA A 43 6.64 12.99 16.41
C ALA A 43 5.20 13.31 16.86
N THR A 44 4.59 14.33 16.27
CA THR A 44 3.22 14.77 16.54
C THR A 44 2.56 15.25 15.25
N GLY A 45 1.24 15.29 15.26
CA GLY A 45 0.47 15.80 14.14
C GLY A 45 0.09 14.74 13.11
N ALA A 46 -0.81 15.15 12.22
CA ALA A 46 -1.24 14.32 11.10
C ALA A 46 -0.19 14.29 10.00
N PHE A 47 -0.14 13.18 9.28
CA PHE A 47 0.61 13.08 8.04
C PHE A 47 -0.08 12.12 7.07
N LEU A 48 0.20 12.30 5.79
CA LEU A 48 -0.25 11.40 4.76
C LEU A 48 0.88 10.42 4.40
N ALA A 49 0.73 9.16 4.78
CA ALA A 49 1.61 8.09 4.34
C ALA A 49 1.26 7.71 2.89
N VAL A 50 2.25 7.71 2.00
CA VAL A 50 2.06 7.34 0.59
C VAL A 50 2.91 6.12 0.30
N GLY A 51 2.23 5.01 0.01
CA GLY A 51 2.89 3.74 -0.26
C GLY A 51 2.90 3.36 -1.74
N SER A 52 3.80 2.45 -2.11
CA SER A 52 3.73 1.64 -3.32
C SER A 52 3.16 0.28 -2.94
N HIS A 53 2.09 -0.13 -3.63
CA HIS A 53 1.31 -1.31 -3.27
C HIS A 53 1.83 -2.56 -3.98
N ASN A 54 1.99 -3.67 -3.26
CA ASN A 54 2.63 -4.85 -3.80
C ASN A 54 1.96 -6.15 -3.31
N GLY A 55 2.04 -7.21 -4.15
CA GLY A 55 1.66 -8.57 -3.75
C GLY A 55 0.19 -8.93 -3.97
N GLY A 56 -0.47 -8.30 -4.93
CA GLY A 56 -1.87 -8.57 -5.29
C GLY A 56 -2.86 -8.15 -4.20
N LEU A 57 -4.07 -8.68 -4.25
CA LEU A 57 -5.12 -8.34 -3.29
C LEU A 57 -4.83 -8.79 -1.85
N ALA A 58 -3.89 -9.72 -1.66
CA ALA A 58 -3.44 -10.13 -0.32
C ALA A 58 -2.66 -9.05 0.42
N ALA A 59 -2.10 -8.07 -0.28
CA ALA A 59 -1.46 -6.86 0.27
C ALA A 59 -0.54 -7.11 1.47
N PRO A 60 0.45 -8.03 1.37
CA PRO A 60 1.27 -8.41 2.53
C PRO A 60 2.10 -7.24 3.08
N ASP A 61 2.51 -6.29 2.24
CA ASP A 61 3.19 -5.07 2.62
C ASP A 61 2.34 -4.22 3.58
N THR A 62 1.06 -4.05 3.26
CA THR A 62 0.11 -3.28 4.08
C THR A 62 -0.09 -3.91 5.45
N HIS A 63 -0.28 -5.24 5.50
CA HIS A 63 -0.46 -5.96 6.76
C HIS A 63 0.79 -5.94 7.63
N MET A 64 1.97 -6.09 7.03
CA MET A 64 3.23 -6.04 7.78
C MET A 64 3.54 -4.63 8.26
N LEU A 65 3.23 -3.60 7.46
CA LEU A 65 3.36 -2.21 7.86
C LEU A 65 2.41 -1.86 9.02
N ALA A 66 1.14 -2.31 8.93
CA ALA A 66 0.15 -2.11 9.99
C ALA A 66 0.55 -2.81 11.30
N TYR A 67 1.02 -4.07 11.21
CA TYR A 67 1.55 -4.78 12.38
C TYR A 67 2.67 -4.00 13.05
N ASP A 68 3.64 -3.52 12.25
CA ASP A 68 4.82 -2.85 12.79
C ASP A 68 4.48 -1.47 13.36
N TRP A 69 3.51 -0.77 12.77
CA TRP A 69 2.92 0.43 13.33
C TRP A 69 2.31 0.18 14.70
N PHE A 70 1.37 -0.77 14.79
CA PHE A 70 0.66 -1.02 16.03
C PHE A 70 1.54 -1.62 17.12
N ARG A 71 2.58 -2.35 16.77
CA ARG A 71 3.59 -2.84 17.70
C ARG A 71 4.37 -1.70 18.36
N ARG A 72 4.63 -0.61 17.62
CA ARG A 72 5.45 0.53 18.09
C ARG A 72 4.62 1.58 18.81
N TYR A 73 3.48 1.93 18.26
CA TYR A 73 2.66 3.04 18.75
C TYR A 73 1.43 2.58 19.52
N GLY A 74 1.16 1.27 19.56
CA GLY A 74 0.00 0.70 20.19
C GLY A 74 -1.27 0.79 19.34
N THR A 75 -2.24 -0.07 19.65
CA THR A 75 -3.48 -0.19 18.88
C THR A 75 -4.45 0.98 19.09
N ARG A 76 -4.21 1.83 20.09
CA ARG A 76 -5.02 3.03 20.36
C ARG A 76 -4.63 4.23 19.52
N GLN A 77 -3.38 4.29 19.02
CA GLN A 77 -2.93 5.38 18.17
C GLN A 77 -3.75 5.41 16.88
N PRO A 78 -4.42 6.52 16.54
CA PRO A 78 -5.26 6.58 15.36
C PRO A 78 -4.42 6.51 14.08
N ALA A 79 -4.66 5.47 13.30
CA ALA A 79 -4.10 5.29 11.97
C ALA A 79 -5.18 4.65 11.09
N TYR A 80 -5.28 5.12 9.85
CA TYR A 80 -6.29 4.66 8.89
C TYR A 80 -5.64 4.38 7.54
N GLY A 81 -6.10 3.31 6.86
CA GLY A 81 -5.74 2.99 5.48
C GLY A 81 -6.89 3.33 4.53
N LEU A 82 -6.60 4.09 3.49
CA LEU A 82 -7.57 4.32 2.42
C LEU A 82 -7.65 3.08 1.52
N MET A 83 -8.85 2.56 1.33
CA MET A 83 -9.12 1.39 0.51
C MET A 83 -10.18 1.70 -0.54
N HIS A 84 -10.12 1.02 -1.67
CA HIS A 84 -11.05 1.22 -2.77
C HIS A 84 -12.51 1.09 -2.29
N PRO A 85 -13.44 1.99 -2.67
CA PRO A 85 -14.83 2.00 -2.18
C PRO A 85 -15.58 0.69 -2.39
N ARG A 86 -15.29 -0.05 -3.48
CA ARG A 86 -15.89 -1.37 -3.75
C ARG A 86 -15.69 -2.39 -2.62
N ALA A 87 -14.60 -2.28 -1.85
CA ALA A 87 -14.37 -3.15 -0.69
C ALA A 87 -15.42 -2.96 0.43
N PHE A 88 -16.18 -1.88 0.38
CA PHE A 88 -17.22 -1.54 1.36
C PHE A 88 -18.64 -1.78 0.86
N GLU A 89 -18.83 -2.38 -0.33
CA GLU A 89 -20.14 -2.71 -0.88
C GLU A 89 -20.83 -3.85 -0.11
N SER A 90 -20.05 -4.82 0.41
CA SER A 90 -20.57 -5.82 1.34
C SER A 90 -20.62 -5.26 2.77
N PRO A 91 -21.80 -5.19 3.41
CA PRO A 91 -21.93 -4.64 4.77
C PRO A 91 -21.11 -5.40 5.82
N GLU A 92 -20.98 -6.72 5.68
CA GLU A 92 -20.21 -7.57 6.59
C GLU A 92 -18.72 -7.29 6.47
N LEU A 93 -18.20 -7.27 5.24
CA LEU A 93 -16.81 -6.96 4.96
C LEU A 93 -16.49 -5.51 5.36
N ALA A 94 -17.36 -4.57 5.03
CA ALA A 94 -17.20 -3.16 5.42
C ALA A 94 -17.08 -2.98 6.93
N ARG A 95 -17.90 -3.72 7.70
CA ARG A 95 -17.84 -3.68 9.18
C ARG A 95 -16.48 -4.15 9.69
N GLN A 96 -15.97 -5.27 9.17
CA GLN A 96 -14.67 -5.81 9.56
C GLN A 96 -13.53 -4.86 9.17
N LEU A 97 -13.52 -4.38 7.93
CA LEU A 97 -12.49 -3.47 7.44
C LEU A 97 -12.39 -2.21 8.29
N VAL A 98 -13.52 -1.59 8.62
CA VAL A 98 -13.55 -0.37 9.44
C VAL A 98 -13.03 -0.62 10.87
N GLN A 99 -13.33 -1.77 11.47
CA GLN A 99 -12.79 -2.14 12.78
C GLN A 99 -11.26 -2.17 12.79
N PHE A 100 -10.63 -2.55 11.67
CA PHE A 100 -9.16 -2.56 11.53
C PHE A 100 -8.56 -1.23 11.09
N GLY A 101 -9.39 -0.21 10.87
CA GLY A 101 -8.95 1.11 10.46
C GLY A 101 -8.86 1.33 8.95
N ALA A 102 -9.39 0.39 8.14
CA ALA A 102 -9.59 0.66 6.73
C ALA A 102 -10.81 1.56 6.53
N ILE A 103 -10.68 2.56 5.68
CA ILE A 103 -11.75 3.52 5.36
C ILE A 103 -11.83 3.73 3.85
N PRO A 104 -13.02 4.05 3.31
CA PRO A 104 -13.17 4.32 1.89
C PRO A 104 -12.25 5.45 1.41
N ALA A 105 -11.63 5.26 0.25
CA ALA A 105 -10.76 6.26 -0.39
C ALA A 105 -11.55 7.45 -0.93
N GLU A 106 -12.24 8.13 -0.04
CA GLU A 106 -13.02 9.33 -0.32
C GLU A 106 -12.37 10.57 0.31
N PRO A 107 -12.24 11.69 -0.44
CA PRO A 107 -11.59 12.90 0.07
C PRO A 107 -12.17 13.41 1.39
N ARG A 108 -13.49 13.34 1.54
CA ARG A 108 -14.18 13.82 2.77
C ARG A 108 -13.82 12.99 4.00
N ILE A 109 -13.65 11.67 3.85
CA ILE A 109 -13.30 10.75 4.94
C ILE A 109 -11.82 10.92 5.30
N ALA A 110 -10.94 10.98 4.29
CA ALA A 110 -9.51 11.21 4.48
C ALA A 110 -9.25 12.55 5.20
N ILE A 111 -9.93 13.64 4.80
CA ILE A 111 -9.87 14.94 5.46
C ILE A 111 -10.29 14.82 6.95
N ALA A 112 -11.38 14.11 7.22
CA ALA A 112 -11.87 13.95 8.59
C ALA A 112 -10.86 13.17 9.46
N ALA A 113 -10.17 12.19 8.91
CA ALA A 113 -9.11 11.44 9.61
C ALA A 113 -7.88 12.31 9.89
N LEU A 114 -7.37 13.05 8.89
CA LEU A 114 -6.24 13.96 9.06
C LEU A 114 -6.51 15.04 10.10
N ARG A 115 -7.73 15.62 10.12
CA ARG A 115 -8.14 16.62 11.12
C ARG A 115 -8.23 16.08 12.54
N ARG A 116 -8.34 14.76 12.70
CA ARG A 116 -8.23 14.06 13.99
C ARG A 116 -6.77 13.74 14.37
N GLN A 117 -5.82 14.34 13.69
CA GLN A 117 -4.39 14.12 13.91
C GLN A 117 -3.97 12.66 13.69
N ALA A 118 -4.66 11.95 12.82
CA ALA A 118 -4.34 10.56 12.49
C ALA A 118 -3.30 10.47 11.38
N ALA A 119 -2.52 9.38 11.41
CA ALA A 119 -1.77 8.94 10.24
C ALA A 119 -2.75 8.33 9.21
N VAL A 120 -2.65 8.74 7.96
CA VAL A 120 -3.52 8.20 6.88
C VAL A 120 -2.64 7.62 5.79
N LEU A 121 -2.78 6.30 5.55
CA LEU A 121 -2.05 5.59 4.50
C LEU A 121 -2.88 5.55 3.23
N VAL A 122 -2.25 5.83 2.10
CA VAL A 122 -2.82 5.73 0.76
C VAL A 122 -1.85 5.06 -0.21
N TYR A 123 -2.39 4.26 -1.12
CA TYR A 123 -1.69 3.67 -2.24
C TYR A 123 -2.27 4.24 -3.55
N PRO A 124 -1.70 5.34 -4.08
CA PRO A 124 -2.30 6.05 -5.20
C PRO A 124 -2.34 5.25 -6.50
N GLY A 125 -1.38 4.35 -6.70
CA GLY A 125 -1.30 3.51 -7.91
C GLY A 125 -2.41 2.47 -8.03
N GLY A 126 -3.09 2.13 -6.92
CA GLY A 126 -4.23 1.22 -6.91
C GLY A 126 -3.94 -0.12 -7.59
N ALA A 127 -4.84 -0.55 -8.48
CA ALA A 127 -4.71 -1.82 -9.18
C ALA A 127 -3.50 -1.88 -10.11
N GLN A 128 -3.15 -0.76 -10.77
CA GLN A 128 -1.97 -0.70 -11.65
C GLN A 128 -0.66 -0.93 -10.89
N ASP A 129 -0.58 -0.46 -9.65
CA ASP A 129 0.59 -0.66 -8.79
C ASP A 129 0.63 -2.10 -8.24
N VAL A 130 -0.49 -2.59 -7.70
CA VAL A 130 -0.54 -3.89 -7.02
C VAL A 130 -0.38 -5.09 -7.96
N PHE A 131 -0.80 -4.94 -9.22
CA PHE A 131 -0.67 -5.97 -10.27
C PHE A 131 0.38 -5.63 -11.33
N ARG A 132 1.28 -4.71 -11.04
CA ARG A 132 2.40 -4.36 -11.90
C ARG A 132 3.21 -5.62 -12.28
N PRO A 133 3.62 -5.80 -13.55
CA PRO A 133 4.44 -6.95 -13.97
C PRO A 133 5.69 -7.13 -13.13
N TYR A 134 6.09 -8.37 -12.90
CA TYR A 134 7.27 -8.71 -12.07
C TYR A 134 8.56 -8.06 -12.58
N SER A 135 8.69 -7.84 -13.88
CA SER A 135 9.81 -7.11 -14.49
C SER A 135 9.90 -5.67 -14.01
N GLN A 136 8.79 -5.06 -13.61
CA GLN A 136 8.68 -3.69 -13.11
C GLN A 136 8.59 -3.61 -11.58
N ARG A 137 8.89 -4.68 -10.85
CA ARG A 137 8.75 -4.75 -9.38
C ARG A 137 9.53 -3.70 -8.60
N HIS A 138 10.55 -3.11 -9.23
CA HIS A 138 11.36 -2.03 -8.65
C HIS A 138 11.02 -0.64 -9.22
N CYS A 139 9.84 -0.48 -9.79
CA CYS A 139 9.33 0.80 -10.28
C CYS A 139 8.26 1.33 -9.32
N ILE A 140 8.24 2.63 -9.09
CA ILE A 140 7.16 3.31 -8.39
C ILE A 140 6.07 3.68 -9.39
N GLU A 141 4.89 3.10 -9.20
CA GLU A 141 3.70 3.38 -10.00
C GLU A 141 2.64 4.08 -9.15
N LEU A 142 2.27 5.28 -9.52
CA LEU A 142 1.25 6.09 -8.84
C LEU A 142 0.05 6.37 -9.76
N ALA A 143 0.01 5.72 -10.93
CA ALA A 143 -1.07 5.78 -11.91
C ALA A 143 -1.49 7.21 -12.32
N GLY A 144 -0.58 8.17 -12.26
CA GLY A 144 -0.89 9.58 -12.54
C GLY A 144 -1.90 10.22 -11.56
N GLN A 145 -2.24 9.53 -10.47
CA GLN A 145 -3.24 9.99 -9.51
C GLN A 145 -2.69 11.14 -8.66
N THR A 146 -3.29 12.33 -8.80
CA THR A 146 -2.85 13.54 -8.07
C THR A 146 -3.71 13.84 -6.84
N GLY A 147 -4.72 13.03 -6.56
CA GLY A 147 -5.67 13.24 -5.46
C GLY A 147 -5.01 13.34 -4.08
N PHE A 148 -4.00 12.52 -3.83
CA PHE A 148 -3.25 12.51 -2.57
C PHE A 148 -2.39 13.76 -2.39
N ILE A 149 -1.83 14.34 -3.48
CA ILE A 149 -1.12 15.62 -3.44
C ILE A 149 -2.08 16.74 -3.06
N LYS A 150 -3.24 16.80 -3.74
CA LYS A 150 -4.27 17.81 -3.45
C LYS A 150 -4.75 17.72 -1.99
N LEU A 151 -4.88 16.49 -1.47
CA LEU A 151 -5.26 16.24 -0.07
C LEU A 151 -4.20 16.79 0.90
N ALA A 152 -2.92 16.45 0.68
CA ALA A 152 -1.81 16.90 1.52
C ALA A 152 -1.66 18.43 1.51
N LEU A 153 -1.72 19.03 0.32
CA LEU A 153 -1.65 20.49 0.17
C LEU A 153 -2.82 21.19 0.88
N ARG A 154 -4.04 20.69 0.68
CA ARG A 154 -5.25 21.28 1.24
C ARG A 154 -5.28 21.25 2.77
N GLU A 155 -4.90 20.13 3.37
CA GLU A 155 -4.94 19.94 4.83
C GLU A 155 -3.61 20.32 5.51
N ALA A 156 -2.65 20.87 4.73
CA ALA A 156 -1.34 21.32 5.20
C ALA A 156 -0.56 20.28 5.99
N VAL A 157 -0.56 19.03 5.50
CA VAL A 157 0.15 17.91 6.13
C VAL A 157 1.32 17.47 5.27
N PRO A 158 2.43 16.98 5.85
CA PRO A 158 3.52 16.41 5.10
C PRO A 158 3.13 15.06 4.47
N ILE A 159 3.79 14.72 3.37
CA ILE A 159 3.76 13.37 2.82
C ILE A 159 4.95 12.58 3.35
N VAL A 160 4.69 11.41 3.91
CA VAL A 160 5.73 10.47 4.33
C VAL A 160 5.66 9.24 3.42
N PRO A 161 6.62 9.06 2.51
CA PRO A 161 6.63 7.87 1.67
C PRO A 161 6.92 6.61 2.48
N ALA A 162 6.20 5.53 2.16
CA ALA A 162 6.42 4.18 2.69
C ALA A 162 6.66 3.24 1.50
N ILE A 163 7.83 2.64 1.44
CA ILE A 163 8.20 1.73 0.35
C ILE A 163 8.47 0.32 0.89
N SER A 164 8.29 -0.68 0.03
CA SER A 164 8.62 -2.06 0.35
C SER A 164 9.40 -2.74 -0.76
N VAL A 165 10.27 -3.67 -0.39
CA VAL A 165 10.95 -4.60 -1.29
C VAL A 165 10.63 -6.02 -0.83
N GLY A 166 10.44 -6.92 -1.77
CA GLY A 166 10.09 -8.31 -1.51
C GLY A 166 8.59 -8.60 -1.48
N ALA A 167 7.74 -7.63 -1.18
CA ALA A 167 6.30 -7.84 -1.18
C ALA A 167 5.75 -8.17 -2.59
N HIS A 168 6.35 -7.63 -3.65
CA HIS A 168 5.99 -7.95 -5.03
C HIS A 168 6.39 -9.38 -5.44
N GLU A 169 7.30 -10.02 -4.69
CA GLU A 169 7.72 -11.41 -4.91
C GLU A 169 6.70 -12.41 -4.38
N THR A 170 5.70 -11.97 -3.64
CA THR A 170 4.65 -12.83 -3.09
C THR A 170 3.57 -13.19 -4.12
N LEU A 171 3.57 -12.54 -5.29
CA LEU A 171 2.72 -12.83 -6.44
C LEU A 171 3.50 -12.57 -7.72
N ALA A 172 3.70 -13.59 -8.54
CA ALA A 172 4.43 -13.44 -9.81
C ALA A 172 3.49 -12.97 -10.92
N VAL A 173 3.29 -11.66 -11.06
CA VAL A 173 2.54 -11.07 -12.17
C VAL A 173 3.40 -11.12 -13.42
N LEU A 174 2.93 -11.86 -14.44
CA LEU A 174 3.66 -12.08 -15.69
C LEU A 174 3.47 -10.92 -16.65
N THR A 175 2.23 -10.51 -16.84
CA THR A 175 1.83 -9.40 -17.73
C THR A 175 0.46 -8.87 -17.36
N ASP A 176 0.14 -7.71 -17.89
CA ASP A 176 -1.22 -7.18 -17.95
C ASP A 176 -1.76 -7.31 -19.38
N CYS A 177 -2.95 -7.84 -19.52
CA CYS A 177 -3.62 -8.04 -20.80
C CYS A 177 -4.74 -7.06 -21.07
N GLN A 178 -4.80 -5.94 -20.37
CA GLN A 178 -5.89 -4.98 -20.48
C GLN A 178 -6.13 -4.51 -21.92
N ASP A 179 -5.09 -4.14 -22.64
CA ASP A 179 -5.22 -3.65 -24.03
C ASP A 179 -5.92 -4.68 -24.92
N HIS A 180 -5.66 -5.98 -24.69
CA HIS A 180 -6.32 -7.07 -25.42
C HIS A 180 -7.77 -7.26 -24.98
N ILE A 181 -8.07 -7.07 -23.70
CA ILE A 181 -9.42 -7.16 -23.15
C ILE A 181 -10.27 -6.00 -23.66
N GLU A 182 -9.74 -4.79 -23.70
CA GLU A 182 -10.44 -3.64 -24.28
C GLU A 182 -10.77 -3.83 -25.77
N GLN A 183 -9.92 -4.55 -26.52
CA GLN A 183 -10.23 -4.92 -27.90
C GLN A 183 -11.35 -5.95 -27.97
N LEU A 184 -11.38 -6.94 -27.07
CA LEU A 184 -12.43 -7.96 -26.99
C LEU A 184 -13.76 -7.37 -26.52
N GLU A 185 -13.77 -6.40 -25.61
CA GLU A 185 -14.94 -5.66 -25.17
C GLU A 185 -15.57 -4.88 -26.33
N ARG A 186 -14.74 -4.25 -27.20
CA ARG A 186 -15.23 -3.60 -28.42
C ARG A 186 -15.96 -4.56 -29.37
N TRP A 187 -15.63 -5.83 -29.32
CA TRP A 187 -16.28 -6.87 -30.11
C TRP A 187 -17.50 -7.50 -29.41
N HIS A 188 -17.98 -6.91 -28.30
CA HIS A 188 -19.15 -7.33 -27.53
C HIS A 188 -19.07 -8.80 -27.06
N PHE A 189 -17.91 -9.28 -26.67
CA PHE A 189 -17.77 -10.59 -26.07
C PHE A 189 -18.45 -10.60 -24.70
N PRO A 190 -19.52 -11.39 -24.47
CA PRO A 190 -20.25 -11.36 -23.20
C PRO A 190 -19.39 -11.93 -22.06
N GLY A 191 -19.33 -11.22 -20.94
CA GLY A 191 -18.76 -11.72 -19.69
C GLY A 191 -17.43 -11.13 -19.25
N ILE A 192 -16.88 -10.12 -19.92
CA ILE A 192 -15.54 -9.56 -19.65
C ILE A 192 -15.56 -8.35 -18.69
N ASN A 193 -16.62 -8.11 -17.95
CA ASN A 193 -16.68 -7.05 -16.92
C ASN A 193 -15.84 -7.34 -15.65
N TRP A 194 -14.69 -7.97 -15.80
CA TRP A 194 -13.87 -8.46 -14.68
C TRP A 194 -12.63 -7.60 -14.42
N ALA A 195 -12.38 -6.59 -15.25
CA ALA A 195 -11.29 -5.67 -15.00
C ALA A 195 -11.57 -4.83 -13.75
N VAL A 196 -10.66 -4.85 -12.78
CA VAL A 196 -10.68 -3.93 -11.65
C VAL A 196 -9.81 -2.74 -12.01
N ASP A 197 -10.44 -1.56 -12.12
CA ASP A 197 -9.76 -0.28 -12.35
C ASP A 197 -8.80 -0.31 -13.55
N GLY A 198 -9.24 -0.99 -14.62
CA GLY A 198 -8.47 -1.00 -15.85
C GLY A 198 -7.25 -1.93 -15.82
N VAL A 199 -7.26 -3.02 -15.06
CA VAL A 199 -6.15 -4.00 -15.00
C VAL A 199 -6.70 -5.41 -15.14
N PHE A 200 -6.07 -6.21 -16.02
CA PHE A 200 -6.38 -7.64 -16.16
C PHE A 200 -5.09 -8.46 -16.12
N PRO A 201 -4.55 -8.73 -14.92
CA PRO A 201 -3.26 -9.40 -14.77
C PRO A 201 -3.33 -10.88 -15.15
N ILE A 202 -2.25 -11.39 -15.75
CA ILE A 202 -1.93 -12.82 -15.79
C ILE A 202 -0.81 -13.05 -14.78
N TYR A 203 -1.03 -13.95 -13.83
CA TYR A 203 -0.08 -14.20 -12.77
C TYR A 203 0.01 -15.66 -12.38
N LEU A 204 1.13 -16.02 -11.76
CA LEU A 204 1.35 -17.29 -11.10
C LEU A 204 1.27 -17.07 -9.58
N GLY A 205 0.34 -17.76 -8.93
CA GLY A 205 0.12 -17.62 -7.49
C GLY A 205 -0.77 -18.70 -6.89
N LEU A 206 -0.75 -18.80 -5.58
CA LEU A 206 -1.60 -19.75 -4.86
C LEU A 206 -2.99 -19.16 -4.62
N PRO A 207 -4.05 -20.00 -4.58
CA PRO A 207 -4.05 -21.45 -4.82
C PRO A 207 -4.20 -21.83 -6.30
N TRP A 208 -4.33 -20.85 -7.21
CA TRP A 208 -4.83 -21.02 -8.55
C TRP A 208 -3.78 -21.55 -9.56
N GLY A 209 -2.48 -21.46 -9.23
CA GLY A 209 -1.41 -21.67 -10.20
C GLY A 209 -1.34 -20.52 -11.21
N LEU A 210 -1.43 -20.81 -12.50
CA LEU A 210 -1.57 -19.78 -13.53
C LEU A 210 -3.02 -19.29 -13.56
N ALA A 211 -3.21 -18.01 -13.33
CA ALA A 211 -4.52 -17.38 -13.25
C ALA A 211 -4.55 -16.06 -14.01
N CYS A 212 -5.76 -15.62 -14.36
CA CYS A 212 -6.00 -14.33 -15.01
C CYS A 212 -7.10 -13.57 -14.26
N GLY A 213 -7.02 -12.24 -14.33
CA GLY A 213 -7.92 -11.33 -13.61
C GLY A 213 -7.54 -11.10 -12.16
N PRO A 214 -8.14 -10.11 -11.50
CA PRO A 214 -7.84 -9.71 -10.14
C PRO A 214 -8.51 -10.65 -9.12
N ALA A 215 -8.00 -11.87 -8.95
CA ALA A 215 -8.51 -12.81 -7.96
C ALA A 215 -7.74 -12.72 -6.64
N VAL A 216 -8.40 -13.12 -5.56
CA VAL A 216 -7.76 -13.24 -4.25
C VAL A 216 -6.69 -14.33 -4.32
N ASN A 217 -5.48 -13.98 -3.93
CA ASN A 217 -4.33 -14.87 -3.90
C ASN A 217 -3.87 -15.14 -2.46
N PHE A 218 -3.30 -16.32 -2.24
CA PHE A 218 -2.52 -16.56 -1.03
C PHE A 218 -1.06 -16.14 -1.33
N PRO A 219 -0.48 -15.21 -0.58
CA PRO A 219 0.84 -14.68 -0.89
C PRO A 219 1.91 -15.75 -0.71
N LEU A 220 2.86 -15.83 -1.66
CA LEU A 220 4.03 -16.71 -1.51
C LEU A 220 4.95 -16.19 -0.39
N PRO A 221 5.71 -17.08 0.29
CA PRO A 221 6.67 -16.64 1.29
C PRO A 221 7.80 -15.84 0.62
N ALA A 222 8.06 -14.64 1.15
CA ALA A 222 9.13 -13.78 0.68
C ALA A 222 9.71 -12.98 1.84
N ARG A 223 10.95 -12.49 1.71
CA ARG A 223 11.50 -11.54 2.68
C ARG A 223 11.03 -10.14 2.32
N ILE A 224 10.26 -9.51 3.21
CA ILE A 224 9.74 -8.16 3.01
C ILE A 224 10.54 -7.17 3.85
N HIS A 225 11.07 -6.13 3.22
CA HIS A 225 11.64 -5.00 3.92
C HIS A 225 10.82 -3.74 3.66
N LEU A 226 10.41 -3.08 4.73
CA LEU A 226 9.58 -1.88 4.71
C LEU A 226 10.42 -0.68 5.16
N ARG A 227 10.32 0.46 4.46
CA ARG A 227 11.06 1.67 4.79
C ARG A 227 10.17 2.89 4.82
N TRP A 228 10.20 3.60 5.95
CA TRP A 228 9.69 4.95 6.05
C TRP A 228 10.74 5.93 5.54
N CYS A 229 10.39 6.70 4.51
CA CYS A 229 11.28 7.69 3.93
C CYS A 229 11.17 9.03 4.67
N LYS A 230 12.10 9.94 4.38
CA LYS A 230 12.04 11.30 4.91
C LYS A 230 10.74 11.98 4.52
N PRO A 231 10.10 12.73 5.44
CA PRO A 231 8.91 13.49 5.12
C PRO A 231 9.19 14.54 4.04
N ILE A 232 8.22 14.70 3.18
CA ILE A 232 8.23 15.70 2.10
C ILE A 232 7.31 16.84 2.52
N TYR A 233 7.87 18.02 2.66
CA TYR A 233 7.15 19.25 2.89
C TYR A 233 7.08 20.03 1.59
N PHE A 234 6.00 20.78 1.39
CA PHE A 234 5.80 21.60 0.21
C PHE A 234 5.97 23.09 0.57
N GLU A 235 6.35 23.89 -0.40
CA GLU A 235 6.55 25.33 -0.20
C GLU A 235 5.24 26.09 0.01
N ARG A 236 4.16 25.63 -0.67
CA ARG A 236 2.84 26.26 -0.62
C ARG A 236 1.79 25.25 -0.20
N TYR A 237 0.88 25.68 0.67
CA TYR A 237 -0.25 24.90 1.15
C TYR A 237 -1.57 25.65 0.99
N GLY A 238 -2.67 24.98 1.29
CA GLY A 238 -4.01 25.52 1.27
C GLY A 238 -4.74 25.25 -0.05
N ARG A 239 -5.98 25.75 -0.13
CA ARG A 239 -6.86 25.49 -1.27
C ARG A 239 -6.31 26.02 -2.60
N ALA A 240 -5.69 27.18 -2.58
CA ALA A 240 -5.10 27.78 -3.76
C ALA A 240 -3.99 26.89 -4.35
N ALA A 241 -3.06 26.40 -3.51
CA ALA A 241 -2.01 25.47 -3.91
C ALA A 241 -2.58 24.15 -4.44
N ALA A 242 -3.60 23.59 -3.77
CA ALA A 242 -4.26 22.35 -4.18
C ALA A 242 -5.06 22.47 -5.51
N SER A 243 -5.40 23.69 -5.93
CA SER A 243 -6.12 23.99 -7.18
C SER A 243 -5.19 24.36 -8.34
N ASP A 244 -3.93 24.68 -8.06
CA ASP A 244 -2.92 25.00 -9.05
C ASP A 244 -2.42 23.70 -9.71
N ARG A 245 -2.90 23.44 -10.93
CA ARG A 245 -2.60 22.18 -11.65
C ARG A 245 -1.11 21.96 -11.88
N ARG A 246 -0.38 23.03 -12.21
CA ARG A 246 1.07 22.96 -12.46
C ARG A 246 1.81 22.63 -11.17
N TYR A 247 1.51 23.34 -10.10
CA TYR A 247 2.14 23.09 -8.81
C TYR A 247 1.83 21.69 -8.26
N VAL A 248 0.59 21.20 -8.41
CA VAL A 248 0.22 19.83 -8.07
C VAL A 248 1.02 18.79 -8.86
N ALA A 249 1.26 19.03 -10.18
CA ALA A 249 2.08 18.15 -10.99
C ALA A 249 3.55 18.16 -10.56
N ASP A 250 4.10 19.33 -10.24
CA ASP A 250 5.48 19.46 -9.73
C ASP A 250 5.65 18.73 -8.39
N CYS A 251 4.69 18.88 -7.46
CA CYS A 251 4.66 18.16 -6.19
C CYS A 251 4.53 16.63 -6.39
N TYR A 252 3.70 16.19 -7.34
CA TYR A 252 3.56 14.77 -7.67
C TYR A 252 4.89 14.17 -8.13
N GLU A 253 5.59 14.83 -9.06
CA GLU A 253 6.89 14.39 -9.55
C GLU A 253 7.97 14.41 -8.45
N GLN A 254 7.91 15.39 -7.55
CA GLN A 254 8.80 15.43 -6.38
C GLN A 254 8.63 14.18 -5.51
N VAL A 255 7.38 13.80 -5.20
CA VAL A 255 7.08 12.61 -4.39
C VAL A 255 7.49 11.34 -5.13
N ARG A 256 7.08 11.17 -6.39
CA ARG A 256 7.40 10.00 -7.20
C ARG A 256 8.90 9.75 -7.29
N ARG A 257 9.69 10.81 -7.58
CA ARG A 257 11.16 10.74 -7.66
C ARG A 257 11.79 10.43 -6.30
N ALA A 258 11.25 10.97 -5.21
CA ALA A 258 11.76 10.67 -3.87
C ALA A 258 11.51 9.21 -3.51
N MET A 259 10.32 8.68 -3.80
CA MET A 259 9.98 7.26 -3.62
C MET A 259 10.89 6.36 -4.45
N GLN A 260 11.09 6.67 -5.75
CA GLN A 260 11.93 5.87 -6.64
C GLN A 260 13.37 5.82 -6.13
N ARG A 261 13.97 6.96 -5.80
CA ARG A 261 15.35 6.98 -5.25
C ARG A 261 15.49 6.13 -3.98
N SER A 262 14.48 6.18 -3.11
CA SER A 262 14.48 5.39 -1.88
C SER A 262 14.32 3.90 -2.16
N LEU A 263 13.48 3.53 -3.14
CA LEU A 263 13.32 2.14 -3.58
C LEU A 263 14.62 1.62 -4.21
N ASP A 264 15.26 2.40 -5.09
CA ASP A 264 16.53 2.03 -5.71
C ASP A 264 17.64 1.80 -4.67
N ALA A 265 17.69 2.64 -3.63
CA ALA A 265 18.62 2.47 -2.53
C ALA A 265 18.34 1.17 -1.76
N LEU A 266 17.08 0.91 -1.41
CA LEU A 266 16.66 -0.28 -0.68
C LEU A 266 16.94 -1.57 -1.48
N VAL A 267 16.73 -1.55 -2.79
CA VAL A 267 17.06 -2.65 -3.69
C VAL A 267 18.57 -2.93 -3.69
N ARG A 268 19.40 -1.89 -3.81
CA ARG A 268 20.87 -2.05 -3.75
C ARG A 268 21.34 -2.62 -2.40
N GLU A 269 20.80 -2.12 -1.29
CA GLU A 269 21.11 -2.64 0.05
C GLU A 269 20.75 -4.12 0.18
N ARG A 270 19.56 -4.51 -0.32
CA ARG A 270 19.14 -5.91 -0.31
C ARG A 270 20.08 -6.80 -1.12
N HIS A 271 20.51 -6.37 -2.30
CA HIS A 271 21.46 -7.10 -3.12
C HIS A 271 22.84 -7.26 -2.43
N ALA A 272 23.29 -6.21 -1.75
CA ALA A 272 24.57 -6.25 -1.02
C ALA A 272 24.54 -7.24 0.16
N HIS A 273 23.39 -7.39 0.83
CA HIS A 273 23.27 -8.26 2.02
C HIS A 273 22.93 -9.71 1.70
N HIS A 274 22.31 -10.04 0.54
CA HIS A 274 21.74 -11.36 0.28
C HIS A 274 22.27 -12.06 -0.97
N GLY A 275 23.10 -11.43 -1.77
CA GLY A 275 23.50 -11.96 -3.08
C GLY A 275 22.30 -12.13 -4.03
N TRP A 276 22.55 -12.50 -5.29
CA TRP A 276 21.54 -12.61 -6.34
C TRP A 276 20.46 -13.68 -6.10
N LEU A 277 20.73 -14.72 -5.28
CA LEU A 277 19.83 -15.86 -5.01
C LEU A 277 18.97 -15.70 -3.74
N GLY A 278 19.13 -14.64 -2.98
CA GLY A 278 18.45 -14.45 -1.68
C GLY A 278 16.95 -14.14 -1.74
N GLY A 279 16.35 -13.99 -2.92
CA GLY A 279 14.94 -13.64 -3.10
C GLY A 279 14.00 -14.81 -3.38
N VAL A 280 14.49 -15.91 -3.96
CA VAL A 280 13.63 -16.94 -4.59
C VAL A 280 13.63 -18.29 -3.85
N LEU A 281 14.61 -18.59 -3.00
CA LEU A 281 14.66 -19.85 -2.25
C LEU A 281 14.58 -19.60 -0.74
N PRO A 282 13.78 -20.40 0.00
CA PRO A 282 13.85 -20.40 1.44
C PRO A 282 15.26 -20.80 1.85
N ALA A 283 15.93 -19.99 2.68
CA ALA A 283 17.17 -20.39 3.29
C ALA A 283 16.90 -21.70 4.07
N LEU A 284 17.59 -22.77 3.69
CA LEU A 284 17.62 -23.99 4.48
C LEU A 284 18.11 -23.62 5.89
N PRO A 285 17.55 -24.23 6.94
CA PRO A 285 17.96 -23.94 8.31
C PRO A 285 19.43 -24.38 8.48
N GLY A 286 20.33 -23.45 8.30
CA GLY A 286 21.73 -23.58 8.62
C GLY A 286 21.91 -23.24 10.09
N GLY A 287 22.53 -24.17 10.84
CA GLY A 287 22.70 -24.13 12.27
C GLY A 287 23.32 -22.81 12.76
N ASP A 288 22.84 -22.39 13.90
CA ASP A 288 23.43 -21.37 14.75
C ASP A 288 24.84 -21.78 15.15
N PRO A 289 25.85 -20.96 14.94
CA PRO A 289 27.08 -21.14 15.70
C PRO A 289 26.91 -20.45 17.06
N THR A 290 26.87 -21.29 18.08
CA THR A 290 27.07 -21.05 19.53
C THR A 290 27.34 -19.60 19.97
#